data_ae3da4a13877f758f4ebd9df3e52a5d6
#
_entry.id   ae3da4a13877f758f4ebd9df3e52a5d6
#
_cell.length_a   1.000
_cell.length_b   1.000
_cell.length_c   1.000
_cell.angle_alpha   90.00
_cell.angle_beta   90.00
_cell.angle_gamma   90.00
#
_symmetry.space_group_name_H-M   'P 1'
#
loop_
_entity.id
_entity.type
_entity.pdbx_description
1 polymer ?
#
loop_
_entity_poly.entity_id
_entity_poly.type
_entity_poly.pdbx_seq_one_letter_code
_entity_poly.pdbx_strand_id
1 'polypeptide(L)'
;MATETETVTKPKASAKGSVASGGKSAPKRASKKVAATVAPVEHKLRIRIRAYEHKILDLSVKQIMDTAARFDATIVGPVPLPTEIKRWTINRSTFVHKDAREQFEMRIHKRLIDILNP
;
A
#
# COMPACT_ATOMS: atom_id res chain seq x y z
N MET A 1 -48.13 4.41 -25.23
CA MET A 1 -48.47 3.96 -23.88
C MET A 1 -47.24 4.26 -23.05
N ALA A 2 -47.20 5.44 -22.46
CA ALA A 2 -47.70 5.75 -21.12
C ALA A 2 -46.90 4.97 -20.07
N THR A 3 -46.14 5.64 -19.31
CA THR A 3 -46.18 6.41 -18.08
C THR A 3 -45.23 5.71 -17.10
N GLU A 4 -44.53 6.22 -16.16
CA GLU A 4 -44.73 7.39 -15.31
C GLU A 4 -43.41 7.64 -14.50
N THR A 5 -43.16 8.87 -14.28
CA THR A 5 -42.22 9.49 -13.34
C THR A 5 -42.72 9.32 -11.90
N GLU A 6 -41.80 9.09 -10.95
CA GLU A 6 -42.07 9.56 -9.58
C GLU A 6 -40.81 10.08 -8.89
N THR A 7 -40.85 11.34 -8.63
CA THR A 7 -40.04 12.14 -7.72
C THR A 7 -40.61 12.05 -6.30
N VAL A 8 -39.82 11.79 -5.28
CA VAL A 8 -40.22 12.05 -3.87
C VAL A 8 -39.07 12.67 -3.09
N THR A 9 -39.18 13.92 -2.94
CA THR A 9 -39.01 14.91 -1.87
C THR A 9 -38.43 14.48 -0.53
N LYS A 10 -37.45 15.32 -0.15
CA LYS A 10 -36.84 15.55 1.16
C LYS A 10 -37.85 16.13 2.18
N PRO A 11 -37.73 15.87 3.47
CA PRO A 11 -38.05 16.89 4.46
C PRO A 11 -36.87 17.34 5.32
N LYS A 12 -36.84 18.64 5.46
CA LYS A 12 -36.09 19.47 6.37
C LYS A 12 -36.90 19.61 7.67
N ALA A 13 -36.28 19.42 8.81
CA ALA A 13 -36.80 19.96 10.06
C ALA A 13 -35.69 20.30 11.02
N SER A 14 -35.69 21.53 11.38
CA SER A 14 -34.93 22.22 12.42
C SER A 14 -35.62 22.04 13.78
N ALA A 15 -34.85 21.92 14.87
CA ALA A 15 -35.29 22.41 16.18
C ALA A 15 -34.08 22.74 17.05
N LYS A 16 -34.12 23.95 17.54
CA LYS A 16 -33.32 24.58 18.61
C LYS A 16 -33.67 24.04 20.00
N GLY A 17 -32.72 24.11 20.92
CA GLY A 17 -32.94 24.00 22.36
C GLY A 17 -31.59 23.84 23.07
N SER A 18 -31.01 24.80 23.47
CA SER A 18 -30.71 25.62 24.65
C SER A 18 -30.18 24.86 25.89
N VAL A 19 -28.97 25.28 26.24
CA VAL A 19 -28.33 25.50 27.56
C VAL A 19 -28.60 24.56 28.71
N ALA A 20 -27.51 23.98 29.26
CA ALA A 20 -27.21 24.10 30.70
C ALA A 20 -25.78 23.66 31.02
N SER A 21 -25.13 24.52 31.71
CA SER A 21 -23.85 24.49 32.41
C SER A 21 -23.71 23.33 33.40
N GLY A 22 -22.47 22.88 33.61
CA GLY A 22 -22.15 22.30 34.90
C GLY A 22 -21.13 21.18 34.87
N GLY A 23 -20.00 21.40 35.50
CA GLY A 23 -19.27 20.35 36.15
C GLY A 23 -17.92 19.95 35.61
N LYS A 24 -16.90 20.63 36.08
CA LYS A 24 -15.50 20.18 36.11
C LYS A 24 -15.41 18.81 36.78
N SER A 25 -14.81 17.85 36.10
CA SER A 25 -13.93 16.89 36.77
C SER A 25 -13.03 16.24 35.72
N ALA A 26 -11.77 16.60 35.75
CA ALA A 26 -10.71 15.95 34.96
C ALA A 26 -10.51 14.53 35.54
N PRO A 27 -10.50 13.48 34.67
CA PRO A 27 -10.01 12.18 35.11
C PRO A 27 -8.49 12.23 35.21
N LYS A 28 -7.97 12.01 36.42
CA LYS A 28 -6.58 11.69 36.71
C LYS A 28 -6.09 10.62 35.73
N ARG A 29 -5.21 11.03 34.85
CA ARG A 29 -4.46 10.15 33.98
C ARG A 29 -3.54 9.28 34.85
N ALA A 30 -4.02 8.09 35.21
CA ALA A 30 -3.19 7.07 35.83
C ALA A 30 -2.11 6.70 34.81
N SER A 31 -0.90 7.08 35.09
CA SER A 31 0.30 6.63 34.40
C SER A 31 0.46 5.13 34.63
N LYS A 32 -0.10 4.33 33.76
CA LYS A 32 0.15 2.90 33.71
C LYS A 32 1.60 2.74 33.27
N LYS A 33 2.46 2.51 34.28
CA LYS A 33 3.87 2.13 34.10
C LYS A 33 3.86 0.83 33.32
N VAL A 34 4.01 0.94 32.00
CA VAL A 34 4.18 -0.22 31.14
C VAL A 34 5.57 -0.75 31.45
N ALA A 35 5.61 -1.82 32.20
CA ALA A 35 6.81 -2.64 32.33
C ALA A 35 7.17 -3.06 30.91
N ALA A 36 8.27 -2.53 30.41
CA ALA A 36 8.84 -2.96 29.15
C ALA A 36 9.29 -4.41 29.33
N THR A 37 8.41 -5.34 29.02
CA THR A 37 8.80 -6.72 28.76
C THR A 37 9.71 -6.63 27.54
N VAL A 38 10.99 -6.84 27.73
CA VAL A 38 11.96 -6.95 26.64
C VAL A 38 11.51 -8.15 25.81
N ALA A 39 10.74 -7.89 24.75
CA ALA A 39 10.40 -8.90 23.79
C ALA A 39 11.73 -9.44 23.20
N PRO A 40 11.87 -10.75 23.01
CA PRO A 40 13.06 -11.32 22.37
C PRO A 40 13.28 -10.59 21.05
N VAL A 41 14.50 -10.14 20.82
CA VAL A 41 14.87 -9.43 19.58
C VAL A 41 14.82 -10.47 18.47
N GLU A 42 13.70 -10.51 17.77
CA GLU A 42 13.57 -11.35 16.58
C GLU A 42 14.43 -10.74 15.48
N HIS A 43 15.47 -11.43 15.10
CA HIS A 43 16.30 -11.03 13.96
C HIS A 43 15.47 -11.22 12.68
N LYS A 44 15.27 -10.13 11.96
CA LYS A 44 14.48 -10.12 10.72
C LYS A 44 15.33 -9.61 9.56
N LEU A 45 15.48 -10.45 8.55
CA LEU A 45 16.11 -10.07 7.28
C LEU A 45 15.03 -9.71 6.26
N ARG A 46 15.00 -8.44 5.84
CA ARG A 46 14.06 -7.94 4.83
C ARG A 46 14.76 -7.77 3.48
N ILE A 47 14.34 -8.55 2.50
CA ILE A 47 14.88 -8.54 1.14
C ILE A 47 13.86 -7.88 0.21
N ARG A 48 14.30 -6.82 -0.49
CA ARG A 48 13.51 -6.15 -1.53
C ARG A 48 14.14 -6.40 -2.89
N ILE A 49 13.44 -7.14 -3.73
CA ILE A 49 13.89 -7.52 -5.07
C ILE A 49 13.22 -6.62 -6.10
N ARG A 50 13.98 -6.17 -7.10
CA ARG A 50 13.49 -5.35 -8.21
C ARG A 50 13.96 -5.93 -9.53
N ALA A 51 13.07 -5.97 -10.53
CA ALA A 51 13.44 -6.36 -11.89
C ALA A 51 12.52 -5.70 -12.91
N TYR A 52 12.98 -5.64 -14.14
CA TYR A 52 12.17 -5.13 -15.26
C TYR A 52 11.19 -6.17 -15.77
N GLU A 53 11.53 -7.44 -15.65
CA GLU A 53 10.70 -8.55 -16.07
C GLU A 53 10.16 -9.34 -14.89
N HIS A 54 8.85 -9.55 -14.85
CA HIS A 54 8.18 -10.26 -13.74
C HIS A 54 8.56 -11.74 -13.67
N LYS A 55 8.77 -12.41 -14.83
CA LYS A 55 9.11 -13.83 -14.86
C LYS A 55 10.45 -14.13 -14.19
N ILE A 56 11.47 -13.34 -14.53
CA ILE A 56 12.82 -13.48 -13.94
C ILE A 56 12.76 -13.20 -12.44
N LEU A 57 12.00 -12.17 -12.05
CA LEU A 57 11.82 -11.80 -10.66
C LEU A 57 11.16 -12.92 -9.85
N ASP A 58 10.10 -13.54 -10.37
CA ASP A 58 9.39 -14.60 -9.68
C ASP A 58 10.24 -15.90 -9.59
N LEU A 59 11.08 -16.18 -10.58
CA LEU A 59 12.07 -17.28 -10.52
C LEU A 59 13.11 -17.03 -9.43
N SER A 60 13.66 -15.81 -9.36
CA SER A 60 14.63 -15.43 -8.33
C SER A 60 14.04 -15.50 -6.93
N VAL A 61 12.78 -15.07 -6.76
CA VAL A 61 12.04 -15.19 -5.51
C VAL A 61 11.92 -16.64 -5.07
N LYS A 62 11.56 -17.55 -5.97
CA LYS A 62 11.48 -18.99 -5.68
C LYS A 62 12.82 -19.57 -5.22
N GLN A 63 13.90 -19.22 -5.91
CA GLN A 63 15.24 -19.68 -5.54
C GLN A 63 15.65 -19.23 -4.13
N ILE A 64 15.33 -17.97 -3.77
CA ILE A 64 15.59 -17.44 -2.42
C ILE A 64 14.76 -18.20 -1.38
N MET A 65 13.47 -18.44 -1.67
CA MET A 65 12.60 -19.18 -0.76
C MET A 65 13.08 -20.63 -0.57
N ASP A 66 13.45 -21.30 -1.66
CA ASP A 66 13.98 -22.68 -1.61
C ASP A 66 15.28 -22.75 -0.79
N THR A 67 16.14 -21.74 -0.94
CA THR A 67 17.38 -21.65 -0.17
C THR A 67 17.10 -21.43 1.30
N ALA A 68 16.23 -20.50 1.66
CA ALA A 68 15.88 -20.22 3.04
C ALA A 68 15.18 -21.42 3.72
N ALA A 69 14.36 -22.15 2.98
CA ALA A 69 13.72 -23.38 3.47
C ALA A 69 14.74 -24.50 3.81
N ARG A 70 15.87 -24.55 3.10
CA ARG A 70 16.95 -25.52 3.40
C ARG A 70 17.65 -25.25 4.75
N PHE A 71 17.58 -24.04 5.24
CA PHE A 71 18.16 -23.60 6.52
C PHE A 71 17.11 -23.49 7.64
N ASP A 72 15.93 -24.06 7.45
CA ASP A 72 14.81 -24.05 8.41
C ASP A 72 14.41 -22.63 8.87
N ALA A 73 14.68 -21.61 8.05
CA ALA A 73 14.31 -20.23 8.35
C ALA A 73 12.81 -20.01 8.11
N THR A 74 12.16 -19.28 9.01
CA THR A 74 10.75 -18.91 8.84
C THR A 74 10.60 -17.80 7.80
N ILE A 75 9.92 -18.10 6.71
CA ILE A 75 9.71 -17.17 5.60
C ILE A 75 8.32 -16.53 5.69
N VAL A 76 8.25 -15.22 5.70
CA VAL A 76 7.01 -14.48 5.50
C VAL A 76 6.91 -14.17 4.02
N GLY A 77 5.95 -14.80 3.36
CA GLY A 77 5.80 -14.98 1.91
C GLY A 77 6.06 -13.75 1.03
N PRO A 78 6.27 -13.96 -0.28
CA PRO A 78 6.57 -12.88 -1.22
C PRO A 78 5.40 -11.91 -1.32
N VAL A 79 5.57 -10.69 -0.84
CA VAL A 79 4.58 -9.63 -0.91
C VAL A 79 4.77 -8.85 -2.22
N PRO A 80 3.78 -8.82 -3.12
CA PRO A 80 3.85 -8.00 -4.31
C PRO A 80 3.75 -6.53 -3.93
N LEU A 81 4.72 -5.73 -4.34
CA LEU A 81 4.68 -4.27 -4.19
C LEU A 81 4.18 -3.63 -5.49
N PRO A 82 3.61 -2.42 -5.43
CA PRO A 82 3.16 -1.71 -6.61
C PRO A 82 4.26 -1.59 -7.66
N THR A 83 3.93 -1.87 -8.92
CA THR A 83 4.85 -1.73 -10.05
C THR A 83 5.07 -0.24 -10.33
N GLU A 84 6.32 0.17 -10.41
CA GLU A 84 6.68 1.52 -10.79
C GLU A 84 6.72 1.63 -12.30
N ILE A 85 5.91 2.53 -12.85
CA ILE A 85 5.83 2.76 -14.30
C ILE A 85 6.43 4.12 -14.59
N LYS A 86 7.49 4.14 -15.41
CA LYS A 86 8.09 5.37 -15.91
C LYS A 86 7.77 5.51 -17.39
N ARG A 87 7.24 6.66 -17.78
CA ARG A 87 6.86 6.96 -19.15
C ARG A 87 7.63 8.15 -19.67
N TRP A 88 8.09 8.07 -20.90
CA TRP A 88 8.77 9.15 -21.60
C TRP A 88 8.10 9.37 -22.95
N THR A 89 7.82 10.62 -23.22
CA THR A 89 7.31 11.07 -24.52
C THR A 89 8.42 11.79 -25.26
N ILE A 90 8.85 11.28 -26.37
CA ILE A 90 9.94 11.82 -27.19
C ILE A 90 9.34 12.35 -28.49
N ASN A 91 9.81 13.50 -28.93
CA ASN A 91 9.43 14.03 -30.24
C ASN A 91 10.01 13.15 -31.34
N ARG A 92 9.19 12.81 -32.30
CA ARG A 92 9.64 12.16 -33.53
C ARG A 92 10.29 13.22 -34.43
N SER A 93 10.84 12.80 -35.61
CA SER A 93 11.48 13.71 -36.58
C SER A 93 10.66 14.99 -36.79
N THR A 94 11.32 16.15 -36.67
CA THR A 94 10.66 17.47 -36.66
C THR A 94 10.14 17.93 -38.01
N PHE A 95 10.69 17.39 -39.13
CA PHE A 95 10.36 17.88 -40.45
C PHE A 95 8.98 17.42 -40.96
N VAL A 96 8.72 16.12 -40.97
CA VAL A 96 7.46 15.55 -41.49
C VAL A 96 6.46 15.25 -40.34
N HIS A 97 6.98 14.92 -39.18
CA HIS A 97 6.19 14.45 -38.04
C HIS A 97 6.20 15.41 -36.86
N LYS A 98 6.00 16.70 -37.12
CA LYS A 98 6.04 17.77 -36.10
C LYS A 98 5.17 17.47 -34.88
N ASP A 99 3.98 16.94 -35.08
CA ASP A 99 3.01 16.66 -34.01
C ASP A 99 3.06 15.22 -33.51
N ALA A 100 3.85 14.37 -34.14
CA ALA A 100 3.99 12.97 -33.74
C ALA A 100 4.93 12.81 -32.53
N ARG A 101 4.53 11.97 -31.60
CA ARG A 101 5.28 11.64 -30.38
C ARG A 101 5.47 10.14 -30.30
N GLU A 102 6.68 9.73 -29.91
CA GLU A 102 6.97 8.35 -29.54
C GLU A 102 6.90 8.22 -28.03
N GLN A 103 6.20 7.19 -27.56
CA GLN A 103 6.03 6.95 -26.13
C GLN A 103 6.76 5.68 -25.74
N PHE A 104 7.65 5.82 -24.75
CA PHE A 104 8.39 4.73 -24.17
C PHE A 104 7.96 4.51 -22.73
N GLU A 105 7.90 3.25 -22.32
CA GLU A 105 7.49 2.87 -20.98
C GLU A 105 8.49 1.88 -20.40
N MET A 106 8.87 2.08 -19.15
CA MET A 106 9.65 1.14 -18.37
C MET A 106 8.87 0.74 -17.12
N ARG A 107 8.71 -0.55 -16.90
CA ARG A 107 8.05 -1.12 -15.74
C ARG A 107 9.08 -1.75 -14.82
N ILE A 108 9.02 -1.40 -13.54
CA ILE A 108 9.87 -1.96 -12.50
C ILE A 108 8.98 -2.74 -11.54
N HIS A 109 9.09 -4.07 -11.61
CA HIS A 109 8.39 -4.96 -10.69
C HIS A 109 9.17 -5.11 -9.40
N LYS A 110 8.45 -5.17 -8.27
CA LYS A 110 9.04 -5.22 -6.93
C LYS A 110 8.41 -6.34 -6.13
N ARG A 111 9.24 -7.07 -5.37
CA ARG A 111 8.79 -8.07 -4.39
C ARG A 111 9.51 -7.84 -3.07
N LEU A 112 8.82 -8.13 -1.99
CA LEU A 112 9.34 -8.07 -0.64
C LEU A 112 9.26 -9.45 -0.01
N ILE A 113 10.35 -9.89 0.59
CA ILE A 113 10.43 -11.16 1.34
C ILE A 113 11.02 -10.81 2.70
N ASP A 114 10.39 -11.31 3.76
CA ASP A 114 10.90 -11.22 5.11
C ASP A 114 11.30 -12.62 5.58
N ILE A 115 12.51 -12.76 6.06
CA ILE A 115 13.05 -13.99 6.66
C ILE A 115 13.23 -13.71 8.14
N LEU A 116 12.58 -14.52 8.98
CA LEU A 116 12.70 -14.46 10.43
C LEU A 116 13.73 -15.49 10.88
N ASN A 117 14.59 -15.10 11.81
CA ASN A 117 15.65 -15.94 12.36
C ASN A 117 16.55 -16.55 11.26
N PRO A 118 17.21 -15.71 10.45
CA PRO A 118 18.08 -16.17 9.36
C PRO A 118 19.32 -16.88 9.89
#